data_76a3254a7196055ba4dd0666c70b1747
#
_entry.id   76a3254a7196055ba4dd0666c70b1747
#
_cell.length_a   1.000
_cell.length_b   1.000
_cell.length_c   1.000
_cell.angle_alpha   90.00
_cell.angle_beta   90.00
_cell.angle_gamma   90.00
#
_symmetry.space_group_name_H-M   'P 1'
#
loop_
_entity.id
_entity.type
_entity.pdbx_description
1 polymer ?
#
loop_
_entity_poly.entity_id
_entity_poly.type
_entity_poly.pdbx_seq_one_letter_code
_entity_poly.pdbx_strand_id
1 'polypeptide(L)'
;MYLTVKQQVKHLSKEDYKSIKELCHIAKNLANQAIYNVRQYYFAEGEYLNYEKNYALLKTSDNYKLLNSNMAQQILKEVDGSFKSFFGLLKLAKKGKYSFRDCKLPKYLPKDGYTTLVIGFVRLNGNKLILPYSNSYSKTHKRVEITIPPILLDKTVKEIRIIPKANARFFEIQYTYEAECIHRNLNTNNALALDLGINNLVTAVSNSGKSFIIDGKKLKSINQWYNKQNARLQSVKDKQHFGRKPTNRQRAICRARNNKVNDYMNKAARKIIDYCIKNDIGTLVVGYNETFQKSSHMGKQNNQSFVNIPYGQLRFKLEYLCELNGITYVKQEESYTSKASFWDKDNIPVYNNDNPQSYVFSGKRIHRGMYQCANGKCLNADVNGALNIMRKSNVVSLNTLYARGEVDTPVRIRIA
;
A
#
# COMPACT_ATOMS: atom_id res chain seq x y z
N MET A 1 13.83 -4.29 11.28
CA MET A 1 12.50 -4.40 10.61
C MET A 1 12.59 -5.20 9.32
N TYR A 2 11.45 -5.64 8.73
CA TYR A 2 11.46 -6.33 7.43
C TYR A 2 10.98 -5.40 6.32
N LEU A 3 11.77 -5.34 5.24
CA LEU A 3 11.43 -4.57 4.04
C LEU A 3 11.28 -5.50 2.84
N THR A 4 10.53 -5.05 1.82
CA THR A 4 10.28 -5.86 0.61
C THR A 4 10.69 -5.09 -0.64
N VAL A 5 11.57 -5.70 -1.45
CA VAL A 5 11.88 -5.27 -2.82
C VAL A 5 11.06 -6.07 -3.81
N LYS A 6 10.51 -5.38 -4.82
CA LYS A 6 9.72 -5.99 -5.91
C LYS A 6 10.50 -5.94 -7.20
N GLN A 7 10.55 -7.06 -7.89
CA GLN A 7 11.14 -7.20 -9.21
C GLN A 7 10.11 -7.76 -10.19
N GLN A 8 9.91 -7.10 -11.31
CA GLN A 8 9.22 -7.71 -12.43
C GLN A 8 10.23 -8.55 -13.21
N VAL A 9 10.00 -9.86 -13.30
CA VAL A 9 10.90 -10.75 -14.04
C VAL A 9 10.76 -10.46 -15.55
N LYS A 10 11.89 -10.19 -16.19
CA LYS A 10 12.00 -9.96 -17.63
C LYS A 10 13.00 -10.96 -18.21
N HIS A 11 12.90 -11.19 -19.52
CA HIS A 11 13.87 -12.01 -20.29
C HIS A 11 14.02 -13.45 -19.79
N LEU A 12 12.94 -14.07 -19.28
CA LEU A 12 12.92 -15.51 -19.04
C LEU A 12 13.02 -16.25 -20.37
N SER A 13 13.80 -17.34 -20.39
CA SER A 13 13.73 -18.30 -21.50
C SER A 13 12.32 -18.91 -21.58
N LYS A 14 11.98 -19.49 -22.71
CA LYS A 14 10.69 -20.20 -22.87
C LYS A 14 10.56 -21.37 -21.89
N GLU A 15 11.66 -22.03 -21.58
CA GLU A 15 11.73 -23.17 -20.64
C GLU A 15 11.57 -22.70 -19.21
N ASP A 16 12.32 -21.66 -18.78
CA ASP A 16 12.20 -21.08 -17.42
C ASP A 16 10.79 -20.56 -17.17
N TYR A 17 10.19 -19.87 -18.16
CA TYR A 17 8.82 -19.41 -18.04
C TYR A 17 7.84 -20.58 -17.86
N LYS A 18 7.99 -21.68 -18.63
CA LYS A 18 7.14 -22.86 -18.48
C LYS A 18 7.29 -23.50 -17.12
N SER A 19 8.53 -23.68 -16.64
CA SER A 19 8.81 -24.28 -15.33
C SER A 19 8.20 -23.49 -14.18
N ILE A 20 8.37 -22.16 -14.15
CA ILE A 20 7.76 -21.32 -13.10
C ILE A 20 6.22 -21.39 -13.18
N LYS A 21 5.67 -21.35 -14.38
CA LYS A 21 4.22 -21.42 -14.60
C LYS A 21 3.65 -22.75 -14.10
N GLU A 22 4.30 -23.85 -14.40
CA GLU A 22 3.93 -25.19 -13.97
C GLU A 22 4.01 -25.32 -12.44
N LEU A 23 5.11 -24.90 -11.81
CA LEU A 23 5.22 -24.90 -10.36
C LEU A 23 4.11 -24.08 -9.68
N CYS A 24 3.74 -22.92 -10.24
CA CYS A 24 2.61 -22.14 -9.74
C CYS A 24 1.26 -22.86 -9.91
N HIS A 25 1.12 -23.71 -10.94
CA HIS A 25 -0.06 -24.52 -11.16
C HIS A 25 -0.13 -25.70 -10.18
N ILE A 26 0.98 -26.42 -9.99
CA ILE A 26 1.09 -27.51 -8.99
C ILE A 26 0.81 -26.98 -7.58
N ALA A 27 1.37 -25.80 -7.25
CA ALA A 27 1.11 -25.13 -5.98
C ALA A 27 -0.40 -24.82 -5.78
N LYS A 28 -1.09 -24.37 -6.84
CA LYS A 28 -2.55 -24.16 -6.82
C LYS A 28 -3.29 -25.49 -6.60
N ASN A 29 -2.85 -26.58 -7.22
CA ASN A 29 -3.46 -27.89 -7.01
C ASN A 29 -3.31 -28.34 -5.56
N LEU A 30 -2.12 -28.22 -4.98
CA LEU A 30 -1.86 -28.52 -3.57
C LEU A 30 -2.69 -27.66 -2.63
N ALA A 31 -2.80 -26.35 -2.91
CA ALA A 31 -3.65 -25.44 -2.14
C ALA A 31 -5.13 -25.88 -2.17
N ASN A 32 -5.64 -26.27 -3.34
CA ASN A 32 -7.02 -26.76 -3.46
C ASN A 32 -7.23 -28.09 -2.72
N GLN A 33 -6.27 -29.02 -2.74
CA GLN A 33 -6.33 -30.23 -1.94
C GLN A 33 -6.36 -29.93 -0.43
N ALA A 34 -5.52 -28.98 0.01
CA ALA A 34 -5.50 -28.53 1.40
C ALA A 34 -6.82 -27.89 1.83
N ILE A 35 -7.39 -27.01 0.98
CA ILE A 35 -8.72 -26.41 1.21
C ILE A 35 -9.80 -27.48 1.27
N TYR A 36 -9.74 -28.47 0.38
CA TYR A 36 -10.69 -29.58 0.35
C TYR A 36 -10.70 -30.35 1.67
N ASN A 37 -9.52 -30.78 2.13
CA ASN A 37 -9.38 -31.53 3.38
C ASN A 37 -9.94 -30.76 4.57
N VAL A 38 -9.57 -29.47 4.72
CA VAL A 38 -10.06 -28.62 5.83
C VAL A 38 -11.58 -28.48 5.79
N ARG A 39 -12.15 -28.30 4.59
CA ARG A 39 -13.61 -28.15 4.44
C ARG A 39 -14.34 -29.44 4.73
N GLN A 40 -13.87 -30.57 4.18
CA GLN A 40 -14.52 -31.88 4.41
C GLN A 40 -14.45 -32.26 5.90
N TYR A 41 -13.30 -32.10 6.52
CA TYR A 41 -13.14 -32.36 7.95
C TYR A 41 -14.08 -31.49 8.81
N TYR A 42 -14.14 -30.18 8.48
CA TYR A 42 -15.01 -29.25 9.20
C TYR A 42 -16.51 -29.59 9.03
N PHE A 43 -16.93 -30.04 7.85
CA PHE A 43 -18.32 -30.44 7.62
C PHE A 43 -18.68 -31.79 8.23
N ALA A 44 -17.72 -32.71 8.36
CA ALA A 44 -17.95 -34.01 8.95
C ALA A 44 -17.88 -33.98 10.49
N GLU A 45 -16.86 -33.32 11.05
CA GLU A 45 -16.55 -33.39 12.46
C GLU A 45 -16.96 -32.11 13.26
N GLY A 46 -17.32 -31.03 12.57
CA GLY A 46 -17.56 -29.72 13.20
C GLY A 46 -16.31 -29.04 13.74
N GLU A 47 -15.14 -29.64 13.55
CA GLU A 47 -13.85 -29.17 14.07
C GLU A 47 -12.94 -28.60 12.98
N TYR A 48 -11.94 -27.84 13.40
CA TYR A 48 -10.92 -27.29 12.51
C TYR A 48 -9.76 -28.24 12.31
N LEU A 49 -9.51 -28.65 11.05
CA LEU A 49 -8.31 -29.38 10.66
C LEU A 49 -7.11 -28.42 10.60
N ASN A 50 -6.23 -28.48 11.58
CA ASN A 50 -5.05 -27.60 11.66
C ASN A 50 -3.96 -27.98 10.63
N TYR A 51 -2.90 -27.14 10.57
CA TYR A 51 -1.78 -27.33 9.66
C TYR A 51 -1.13 -28.72 9.80
N GLU A 52 -0.85 -29.18 11.01
CA GLU A 52 -0.11 -30.43 11.29
C GLU A 52 -0.88 -31.66 10.77
N LYS A 53 -2.17 -31.73 11.06
CA LYS A 53 -3.04 -32.83 10.59
C LYS A 53 -3.17 -32.80 9.07
N ASN A 54 -3.39 -31.61 8.47
CA ASN A 54 -3.51 -31.47 7.02
C ASN A 54 -2.18 -31.77 6.30
N TYR A 55 -1.04 -31.39 6.88
CA TYR A 55 0.28 -31.77 6.39
C TYR A 55 0.47 -33.30 6.38
N ALA A 56 0.12 -33.99 7.46
CA ALA A 56 0.22 -35.45 7.55
C ALA A 56 -0.56 -36.17 6.43
N LEU A 57 -1.74 -35.64 6.06
CA LEU A 57 -2.57 -36.17 4.98
C LEU A 57 -1.98 -35.91 3.59
N LEU A 58 -1.28 -34.78 3.39
CA LEU A 58 -0.87 -34.33 2.05
C LEU A 58 0.62 -34.54 1.73
N LYS A 59 1.49 -34.84 2.70
CA LYS A 59 2.95 -35.02 2.49
C LYS A 59 3.30 -36.11 1.49
N THR A 60 2.42 -37.07 1.27
CA THR A 60 2.60 -38.20 0.33
C THR A 60 1.92 -37.95 -1.03
N SER A 61 1.16 -36.89 -1.20
CA SER A 61 0.43 -36.56 -2.44
C SER A 61 1.40 -36.18 -3.58
N ASP A 62 1.02 -36.46 -4.81
CA ASP A 62 1.84 -36.15 -5.99
C ASP A 62 2.15 -34.66 -6.11
N ASN A 63 1.15 -33.78 -5.87
CA ASN A 63 1.36 -32.34 -5.91
C ASN A 63 2.35 -31.85 -4.83
N TYR A 64 2.38 -32.50 -3.66
CA TYR A 64 3.36 -32.20 -2.62
C TYR A 64 4.79 -32.64 -3.04
N LYS A 65 4.93 -33.89 -3.56
CA LYS A 65 6.22 -34.45 -3.98
C LYS A 65 6.85 -33.72 -5.16
N LEU A 66 6.05 -33.14 -6.06
CA LEU A 66 6.54 -32.34 -7.19
C LEU A 66 7.09 -30.96 -6.77
N LEU A 67 6.67 -30.44 -5.64
CA LEU A 67 7.18 -29.18 -5.10
C LEU A 67 8.35 -29.43 -4.13
N ASN A 68 9.25 -28.47 -4.03
CA ASN A 68 10.20 -28.46 -2.93
C ASN A 68 9.44 -28.46 -1.59
N SER A 69 9.88 -29.26 -0.61
CA SER A 69 9.17 -29.46 0.65
C SER A 69 8.89 -28.15 1.40
N ASN A 70 9.85 -27.21 1.40
CA ASN A 70 9.65 -25.91 2.02
C ASN A 70 8.53 -25.12 1.33
N MET A 71 8.52 -25.08 -0.02
CA MET A 71 7.45 -24.42 -0.78
C MET A 71 6.09 -25.07 -0.53
N ALA A 72 6.02 -26.39 -0.52
CA ALA A 72 4.78 -27.12 -0.23
C ALA A 72 4.25 -26.83 1.17
N GLN A 73 5.12 -26.84 2.18
CA GLN A 73 4.75 -26.48 3.56
C GLN A 73 4.24 -25.04 3.67
N GLN A 74 4.87 -24.07 2.98
CA GLN A 74 4.40 -22.68 2.99
C GLN A 74 3.01 -22.55 2.38
N ILE A 75 2.69 -23.29 1.32
CA ILE A 75 1.33 -23.31 0.74
C ILE A 75 0.31 -23.83 1.76
N LEU A 76 0.62 -24.90 2.48
CA LEU A 76 -0.26 -25.43 3.52
C LEU A 76 -0.45 -24.43 4.68
N LYS A 77 0.62 -23.73 5.09
CA LYS A 77 0.53 -22.66 6.10
C LYS A 77 -0.32 -21.48 5.64
N GLU A 78 -0.26 -21.09 4.36
CA GLU A 78 -1.13 -20.04 3.82
C GLU A 78 -2.61 -20.45 3.81
N VAL A 79 -2.90 -21.71 3.50
CA VAL A 79 -4.27 -22.26 3.61
C VAL A 79 -4.74 -22.24 5.07
N ASP A 80 -3.93 -22.73 5.99
CA ASP A 80 -4.19 -22.70 7.44
C ASP A 80 -4.48 -21.27 7.93
N GLY A 81 -3.61 -20.32 7.56
CA GLY A 81 -3.81 -18.89 7.89
C GLY A 81 -5.11 -18.30 7.35
N SER A 82 -5.54 -18.72 6.15
CA SER A 82 -6.80 -18.27 5.55
C SER A 82 -8.01 -18.77 6.32
N PHE A 83 -8.00 -20.02 6.80
CA PHE A 83 -9.06 -20.56 7.65
C PHE A 83 -9.06 -19.95 9.05
N LYS A 84 -7.88 -19.76 9.65
CA LYS A 84 -7.76 -19.03 10.94
C LYS A 84 -8.35 -17.64 10.86
N SER A 85 -8.11 -16.92 9.75
CA SER A 85 -8.72 -15.61 9.49
C SER A 85 -10.24 -15.71 9.37
N PHE A 86 -10.77 -16.70 8.64
CA PHE A 86 -12.20 -16.95 8.51
C PHE A 86 -12.86 -17.20 9.88
N PHE A 87 -12.30 -18.10 10.70
CA PHE A 87 -12.82 -18.36 12.04
C PHE A 87 -12.70 -17.16 12.97
N GLY A 88 -11.64 -16.34 12.81
CA GLY A 88 -11.48 -15.07 13.51
C GLY A 88 -12.63 -14.09 13.18
N LEU A 89 -12.97 -13.95 11.90
CA LEU A 89 -14.13 -13.13 11.47
C LEU A 89 -15.47 -13.66 12.00
N LEU A 90 -15.67 -14.97 12.02
CA LEU A 90 -16.88 -15.57 12.63
C LEU A 90 -17.00 -15.24 14.11
N LYS A 91 -15.89 -15.28 14.87
CA LYS A 91 -15.88 -14.88 16.29
C LYS A 91 -16.24 -13.40 16.47
N LEU A 92 -15.78 -12.52 15.57
CA LEU A 92 -16.14 -11.10 15.59
C LEU A 92 -17.61 -10.90 15.22
N ALA A 93 -18.13 -11.64 14.24
CA ALA A 93 -19.54 -11.60 13.85
C ALA A 93 -20.47 -12.06 14.97
N LYS A 94 -20.11 -13.14 15.72
CA LYS A 94 -20.84 -13.57 16.92
C LYS A 94 -20.91 -12.50 18.02
N LYS A 95 -19.91 -11.62 18.09
CA LYS A 95 -19.83 -10.47 19.02
C LYS A 95 -20.52 -9.21 18.48
N GLY A 96 -21.21 -9.27 17.32
CA GLY A 96 -21.83 -8.11 16.69
C GLY A 96 -20.85 -7.09 16.07
N LYS A 97 -19.53 -7.39 16.04
CA LYS A 97 -18.49 -6.47 15.53
C LYS A 97 -18.21 -6.64 14.03
N TYR A 98 -18.83 -7.62 13.38
CA TYR A 98 -18.67 -7.91 11.94
C TYR A 98 -19.96 -8.55 11.39
N SER A 99 -20.21 -8.39 10.09
CA SER A 99 -21.39 -8.98 9.45
C SER A 99 -21.17 -10.45 9.10
N PHE A 100 -22.07 -11.35 9.48
CA PHE A 100 -22.04 -12.76 9.05
C PHE A 100 -22.08 -12.93 7.54
N ARG A 101 -22.78 -12.04 6.82
CA ARG A 101 -22.86 -12.07 5.35
C ARG A 101 -21.51 -11.88 4.68
N ASP A 102 -20.57 -11.20 5.36
CA ASP A 102 -19.24 -10.90 4.85
C ASP A 102 -18.20 -11.96 5.26
N CYS A 103 -18.52 -12.85 6.18
CA CYS A 103 -17.70 -14.02 6.53
C CYS A 103 -17.76 -15.04 5.37
N LYS A 104 -16.73 -15.05 4.53
CA LYS A 104 -16.65 -15.99 3.40
C LYS A 104 -15.66 -17.10 3.67
N LEU A 105 -16.13 -18.34 3.54
CA LEU A 105 -15.27 -19.52 3.59
C LEU A 105 -14.20 -19.46 2.46
N PRO A 106 -12.94 -19.81 2.73
CA PRO A 106 -11.89 -19.85 1.70
C PRO A 106 -12.33 -20.67 0.48
N LYS A 107 -12.22 -20.05 -0.71
CA LYS A 107 -12.70 -20.65 -1.98
C LYS A 107 -11.60 -21.42 -2.67
N TYR A 108 -12.00 -22.42 -3.45
CA TYR A 108 -11.08 -23.08 -4.39
C TYR A 108 -10.59 -22.11 -5.46
N LEU A 109 -9.33 -22.27 -5.83
CA LEU A 109 -8.74 -21.58 -6.97
C LEU A 109 -9.25 -22.22 -8.28
N PRO A 110 -9.40 -21.44 -9.37
CA PRO A 110 -9.89 -21.97 -10.65
C PRO A 110 -9.04 -23.14 -11.18
N LYS A 111 -9.67 -24.06 -11.94
CA LYS A 111 -8.99 -25.23 -12.53
C LYS A 111 -7.72 -24.83 -13.29
N ASP A 112 -7.79 -23.83 -14.16
CA ASP A 112 -6.68 -23.33 -14.96
C ASP A 112 -5.96 -22.12 -14.30
N GLY A 113 -6.07 -22.00 -12.96
CA GLY A 113 -5.48 -20.94 -12.17
C GLY A 113 -4.07 -21.24 -11.73
N TYR A 114 -3.46 -20.24 -11.09
CA TYR A 114 -2.11 -20.27 -10.55
C TYR A 114 -2.10 -19.60 -9.17
N THR A 115 -1.20 -20.04 -8.28
CA THR A 115 -1.00 -19.39 -7.00
C THR A 115 0.47 -18.99 -6.80
N THR A 116 0.71 -18.18 -5.79
CA THR A 116 2.04 -17.70 -5.41
C THR A 116 2.91 -18.86 -4.92
N LEU A 117 4.17 -18.90 -5.35
CA LEU A 117 5.19 -19.73 -4.74
C LEU A 117 5.85 -18.94 -3.60
N VAL A 118 5.92 -19.52 -2.42
CA VAL A 118 6.58 -18.94 -1.27
C VAL A 118 7.81 -19.79 -0.92
N ILE A 119 8.97 -19.16 -0.86
CA ILE A 119 10.25 -19.76 -0.56
C ILE A 119 10.73 -19.17 0.77
N GLY A 120 10.55 -19.91 1.86
CA GLY A 120 10.94 -19.48 3.21
C GLY A 120 12.39 -19.84 3.56
N PHE A 121 13.03 -20.74 2.79
CA PHE A 121 14.44 -21.06 2.93
C PHE A 121 15.18 -20.65 1.67
N VAL A 122 15.75 -19.45 1.71
CA VAL A 122 16.34 -18.79 0.55
C VAL A 122 17.82 -19.17 0.40
N ARG A 123 18.20 -19.62 -0.82
CA ARG A 123 19.59 -19.82 -1.21
C ARG A 123 19.90 -18.92 -2.40
N LEU A 124 20.81 -17.97 -2.20
CA LEU A 124 21.35 -17.15 -3.27
C LEU A 124 22.75 -17.68 -3.63
N ASN A 125 23.08 -17.66 -4.92
CA ASN A 125 24.41 -17.92 -5.42
C ASN A 125 24.92 -16.66 -6.14
N GLY A 126 25.74 -15.89 -5.43
CA GLY A 126 26.16 -14.57 -5.88
C GLY A 126 24.94 -13.66 -6.14
N ASN A 127 24.81 -13.17 -7.36
CA ASN A 127 23.71 -12.31 -7.79
C ASN A 127 22.49 -13.07 -8.35
N LYS A 128 22.41 -14.39 -8.14
CA LYS A 128 21.36 -15.23 -8.68
C LYS A 128 20.54 -15.93 -7.59
N LEU A 129 19.23 -15.90 -7.77
CA LEU A 129 18.29 -16.79 -7.08
C LEU A 129 18.20 -18.09 -7.89
N ILE A 130 18.51 -19.22 -7.26
CA ILE A 130 18.28 -20.56 -7.84
C ILE A 130 16.98 -21.09 -7.27
N LEU A 131 15.98 -21.37 -8.11
CA LEU A 131 14.71 -21.91 -7.66
C LEU A 131 14.90 -23.29 -7.05
N PRO A 132 14.45 -23.54 -5.81
CA PRO A 132 14.53 -24.84 -5.20
C PRO A 132 13.50 -25.78 -5.84
N TYR A 133 13.98 -26.91 -6.37
CA TYR A 133 13.16 -27.98 -6.92
C TYR A 133 13.13 -29.19 -5.99
N SER A 134 12.09 -30.00 -6.08
CA SER A 134 12.08 -31.31 -5.49
C SER A 134 13.01 -32.25 -6.28
N ASN A 135 13.39 -33.38 -5.69
CA ASN A 135 14.18 -34.39 -6.38
C ASN A 135 13.47 -34.96 -7.61
N SER A 136 12.14 -35.12 -7.53
CA SER A 136 11.32 -35.58 -8.65
C SER A 136 11.30 -34.58 -9.80
N TYR A 137 11.05 -33.30 -9.51
CA TYR A 137 10.96 -32.27 -10.52
C TYR A 137 12.31 -31.94 -11.19
N SER A 138 13.41 -32.03 -10.42
CA SER A 138 14.78 -31.78 -10.94
C SER A 138 15.30 -32.81 -11.92
N LYS A 139 14.71 -34.03 -11.96
CA LYS A 139 15.09 -35.07 -12.93
C LYS A 139 14.70 -34.71 -14.37
N THR A 140 13.64 -33.92 -14.55
CA THR A 140 13.06 -33.63 -15.85
C THR A 140 13.17 -32.16 -16.24
N HIS A 141 13.53 -31.26 -15.31
CA HIS A 141 13.58 -29.83 -15.55
C HIS A 141 14.90 -29.22 -15.11
N LYS A 142 15.49 -28.40 -15.99
CA LYS A 142 16.64 -27.56 -15.64
C LYS A 142 16.21 -26.51 -14.61
N ARG A 143 17.04 -26.28 -13.59
CA ARG A 143 16.76 -25.27 -12.56
C ARG A 143 16.75 -23.87 -13.13
N VAL A 144 15.74 -23.11 -12.76
CA VAL A 144 15.59 -21.70 -13.13
C VAL A 144 16.50 -20.84 -12.27
N GLU A 145 17.27 -19.99 -12.92
CA GLU A 145 18.12 -18.99 -12.29
C GLU A 145 17.62 -17.57 -12.62
N ILE A 146 17.48 -16.73 -11.62
CA ILE A 146 16.99 -15.35 -11.79
C ILE A 146 17.96 -14.38 -11.14
N THR A 147 18.45 -13.42 -11.92
CA THR A 147 19.28 -12.33 -11.37
C THR A 147 18.48 -11.47 -10.42
N ILE A 148 18.98 -11.31 -9.19
CA ILE A 148 18.34 -10.51 -8.14
C ILE A 148 18.65 -9.02 -8.31
N PRO A 149 17.82 -8.12 -7.78
CA PRO A 149 18.11 -6.68 -7.75
C PRO A 149 19.42 -6.39 -7.00
N PRO A 150 20.30 -5.50 -7.52
CA PRO A 150 21.59 -5.18 -6.89
C PRO A 150 21.50 -4.75 -5.43
N ILE A 151 20.41 -4.09 -5.04
CA ILE A 151 20.16 -3.64 -3.66
C ILE A 151 20.09 -4.79 -2.65
N LEU A 152 19.98 -6.04 -3.09
CA LEU A 152 19.88 -7.23 -2.24
C LEU A 152 21.19 -7.97 -2.08
N LEU A 153 22.27 -7.57 -2.77
CA LEU A 153 23.54 -8.30 -2.78
C LEU A 153 24.19 -8.40 -1.39
N ASP A 154 23.98 -7.37 -0.58
CA ASP A 154 24.52 -7.23 0.79
C ASP A 154 23.42 -7.42 1.87
N LYS A 155 22.25 -7.95 1.51
CA LYS A 155 21.12 -8.11 2.42
C LYS A 155 20.80 -9.57 2.71
N THR A 156 20.39 -9.84 3.94
CA THR A 156 19.88 -11.15 4.34
C THR A 156 18.41 -11.29 3.90
N VAL A 157 18.20 -11.99 2.78
CA VAL A 157 16.84 -12.27 2.28
C VAL A 157 16.23 -13.42 3.09
N LYS A 158 15.08 -13.19 3.71
CA LYS A 158 14.38 -14.14 4.59
C LYS A 158 13.28 -14.92 3.87
N GLU A 159 12.59 -14.29 2.93
CA GLU A 159 11.50 -14.91 2.18
C GLU A 159 11.45 -14.37 0.76
N ILE A 160 11.13 -15.25 -0.19
CA ILE A 160 10.88 -14.87 -1.58
C ILE A 160 9.49 -15.36 -1.98
N ARG A 161 8.73 -14.47 -2.63
CA ARG A 161 7.42 -14.77 -3.21
C ARG A 161 7.47 -14.58 -4.72
N ILE A 162 7.14 -15.62 -5.49
CA ILE A 162 6.97 -15.54 -6.94
C ILE A 162 5.47 -15.49 -7.23
N ILE A 163 5.00 -14.33 -7.70
CA ILE A 163 3.59 -14.03 -7.84
C ILE A 163 3.21 -14.07 -9.32
N PRO A 164 2.36 -15.01 -9.75
CA PRO A 164 1.84 -15.05 -11.11
C PRO A 164 0.88 -13.88 -11.34
N LYS A 165 1.15 -13.06 -12.34
CA LYS A 165 0.31 -11.92 -12.73
C LYS A 165 -0.40 -12.19 -14.05
N ALA A 166 -1.62 -11.64 -14.19
CA ALA A 166 -2.43 -11.75 -15.40
C ALA A 166 -2.59 -13.21 -15.91
N ASN A 167 -2.94 -14.12 -15.00
CA ASN A 167 -3.04 -15.56 -15.25
C ASN A 167 -1.69 -16.17 -15.71
N ALA A 168 -0.64 -15.88 -14.94
CA ALA A 168 0.75 -16.31 -15.16
C ALA A 168 1.36 -15.91 -16.51
N ARG A 169 0.90 -14.80 -17.13
CA ARG A 169 1.55 -14.25 -18.32
C ARG A 169 2.90 -13.63 -18.04
N PHE A 170 3.12 -13.18 -16.81
CA PHE A 170 4.40 -12.72 -16.30
C PHE A 170 4.45 -12.91 -14.78
N PHE A 171 5.65 -12.79 -14.23
CA PHE A 171 5.87 -12.99 -12.81
C PHE A 171 6.46 -11.72 -12.17
N GLU A 172 6.02 -11.45 -10.93
CA GLU A 172 6.62 -10.48 -10.04
C GLU A 172 7.26 -11.25 -8.88
N ILE A 173 8.50 -10.96 -8.58
CA ILE A 173 9.16 -11.51 -7.40
C ILE A 173 9.20 -10.45 -6.31
N GLN A 174 8.89 -10.86 -5.10
CA GLN A 174 9.01 -10.06 -3.90
C GLN A 174 10.07 -10.70 -3.01
N TYR A 175 11.07 -9.93 -2.64
CA TYR A 175 12.16 -10.33 -1.74
C TYR A 175 11.97 -9.61 -0.42
N THR A 176 11.71 -10.35 0.64
CA THR A 176 11.64 -9.82 2.00
C THR A 176 13.00 -9.99 2.66
N TYR A 177 13.58 -8.90 3.11
CA TYR A 177 14.90 -8.87 3.71
C TYR A 177 14.88 -8.12 5.04
N GLU A 178 15.85 -8.41 5.87
CA GLU A 178 16.05 -7.74 7.14
C GLU A 178 16.77 -6.41 6.90
N ALA A 179 16.23 -5.34 7.47
CA ALA A 179 16.81 -4.00 7.42
C ALA A 179 16.97 -3.46 8.83
N GLU A 180 18.13 -2.87 9.09
CA GLU A 180 18.40 -2.18 10.34
C GLU A 180 17.76 -0.80 10.32
N CYS A 181 17.19 -0.40 11.47
CA CYS A 181 16.70 0.96 11.65
C CYS A 181 17.86 1.88 11.99
N ILE A 182 17.90 3.03 11.34
CA ILE A 182 18.94 4.03 11.56
C ILE A 182 18.43 5.03 12.60
N HIS A 183 18.91 4.97 13.83
CA HIS A 183 18.59 5.95 14.86
C HIS A 183 19.43 7.23 14.63
N ARG A 184 18.79 8.24 14.06
CA ARG A 184 19.46 9.50 13.66
C ARG A 184 19.48 10.57 14.75
N ASN A 185 18.92 10.32 15.92
CA ASN A 185 18.82 11.25 17.05
C ASN A 185 18.31 12.66 16.65
N LEU A 186 17.33 12.70 15.73
CA LEU A 186 16.72 13.93 15.27
C LEU A 186 15.95 14.62 16.39
N ASN A 187 15.89 15.94 16.36
CA ASN A 187 15.20 16.73 17.37
C ASN A 187 13.67 16.54 17.26
N THR A 188 13.08 15.88 18.25
CA THR A 188 11.63 15.60 18.31
C THR A 188 10.78 16.85 18.53
N ASN A 189 11.36 17.97 19.02
CA ASN A 189 10.70 19.26 19.12
C ASN A 189 10.58 19.98 17.78
N ASN A 190 11.28 19.52 16.74
CA ASN A 190 11.09 19.95 15.37
C ASN A 190 10.07 19.03 14.68
N ALA A 191 8.97 19.60 14.22
CA ALA A 191 7.91 18.85 13.57
C ALA A 191 7.62 19.35 12.15
N LEU A 192 7.19 18.44 11.29
CA LEU A 192 6.64 18.70 9.97
C LEU A 192 5.23 18.18 9.89
N ALA A 193 4.25 19.02 9.59
CA ALA A 193 2.87 18.60 9.35
C ALA A 193 2.57 18.51 7.86
N LEU A 194 1.80 17.50 7.47
CA LEU A 194 1.41 17.22 6.10
C LEU A 194 -0.11 17.27 5.94
N ASP A 195 -0.59 18.12 5.03
CA ASP A 195 -1.94 18.10 4.47
C ASP A 195 -1.91 17.40 3.10
N LEU A 196 -2.82 16.44 2.88
CA LEU A 196 -2.88 15.61 1.67
C LEU A 196 -4.00 16.06 0.74
N GLY A 197 -3.65 16.42 -0.50
CA GLY A 197 -4.60 16.98 -1.45
C GLY A 197 -4.49 16.42 -2.88
N ILE A 198 -5.35 16.89 -3.79
CA ILE A 198 -5.43 16.42 -5.18
C ILE A 198 -4.42 17.13 -6.08
N ASN A 199 -4.48 18.47 -6.13
CA ASN A 199 -3.61 19.28 -6.99
C ASN A 199 -2.23 19.52 -6.35
N ASN A 200 -2.22 19.65 -5.05
CA ASN A 200 -1.07 19.59 -4.17
C ASN A 200 -1.15 18.23 -3.49
N LEU A 201 -0.28 17.28 -3.89
CA LEU A 201 -0.31 15.94 -3.31
C LEU A 201 -0.02 16.00 -1.81
N VAL A 202 0.92 16.83 -1.44
CA VAL A 202 1.31 17.11 -0.06
C VAL A 202 1.60 18.59 0.07
N THR A 203 1.01 19.24 1.05
CA THR A 203 1.46 20.53 1.56
C THR A 203 2.09 20.32 2.92
N ALA A 204 3.34 20.69 3.06
CA ALA A 204 4.14 20.47 4.25
C ALA A 204 4.51 21.79 4.91
N VAL A 205 4.37 21.86 6.24
CA VAL A 205 4.76 23.03 7.05
C VAL A 205 5.51 22.57 8.29
N SER A 206 6.65 23.18 8.59
CA SER A 206 7.37 22.94 9.84
C SER A 206 6.93 23.92 10.94
N ASN A 207 7.16 23.56 12.21
CA ASN A 207 6.90 24.47 13.33
C ASN A 207 7.84 25.69 13.35
N SER A 208 8.89 25.73 12.49
CA SER A 208 9.73 26.92 12.24
C SER A 208 9.14 27.85 11.16
N GLY A 209 8.03 27.51 10.53
CA GLY A 209 7.37 28.28 9.48
C GLY A 209 7.84 28.01 8.05
N LYS A 210 8.85 27.15 7.84
CA LYS A 210 9.24 26.73 6.48
C LYS A 210 8.19 25.84 5.87
N SER A 211 7.85 26.05 4.59
CA SER A 211 6.80 25.28 3.91
C SER A 211 7.18 24.88 2.49
N PHE A 212 6.62 23.76 2.02
CA PHE A 212 6.75 23.32 0.64
C PHE A 212 5.51 22.54 0.18
N ILE A 213 5.35 22.44 -1.14
CA ILE A 213 4.25 21.70 -1.78
C ILE A 213 4.84 20.68 -2.75
N ILE A 214 4.45 19.41 -2.62
CA ILE A 214 4.70 18.39 -3.64
C ILE A 214 3.52 18.41 -4.62
N ASP A 215 3.80 18.65 -5.89
CA ASP A 215 2.79 18.80 -6.94
C ASP A 215 2.02 17.51 -7.20
N GLY A 216 0.69 17.57 -7.26
CA GLY A 216 -0.18 16.42 -7.56
C GLY A 216 -0.65 16.34 -9.02
N LYS A 217 -0.37 17.38 -9.83
CA LYS A 217 -0.88 17.49 -11.20
C LYS A 217 -0.40 16.36 -12.12
N LYS A 218 0.84 15.90 -11.92
CA LYS A 218 1.40 14.76 -12.70
C LYS A 218 0.62 13.46 -12.44
N LEU A 219 0.26 13.17 -11.18
CA LEU A 219 -0.59 12.01 -10.84
C LEU A 219 -1.97 12.14 -11.47
N LYS A 220 -2.56 13.34 -11.41
CA LYS A 220 -3.83 13.64 -12.07
C LYS A 220 -3.76 13.38 -13.58
N SER A 221 -2.71 13.84 -14.25
CA SER A 221 -2.49 13.63 -15.67
C SER A 221 -2.35 12.13 -16.02
N ILE A 222 -1.56 11.37 -15.25
CA ILE A 222 -1.41 9.92 -15.43
C ILE A 222 -2.78 9.22 -15.31
N ASN A 223 -3.57 9.57 -14.32
CA ASN A 223 -4.89 8.98 -14.10
C ASN A 223 -5.88 9.38 -15.20
N GLN A 224 -5.90 10.63 -15.63
CA GLN A 224 -6.75 11.11 -16.73
C GLN A 224 -6.42 10.41 -18.06
N TRP A 225 -5.14 10.28 -18.39
CA TRP A 225 -4.71 9.54 -19.56
C TRP A 225 -5.18 8.08 -19.51
N TYR A 226 -4.95 7.41 -18.36
CA TYR A 226 -5.40 6.04 -18.17
C TYR A 226 -6.92 5.89 -18.34
N ASN A 227 -7.70 6.76 -17.68
CA ASN A 227 -9.15 6.71 -17.76
C ASN A 227 -9.65 6.90 -19.20
N LYS A 228 -9.08 7.86 -19.96
CA LYS A 228 -9.41 8.10 -21.37
C LYS A 228 -9.09 6.89 -22.25
N GLN A 229 -7.89 6.29 -22.10
CA GLN A 229 -7.51 5.11 -22.86
C GLN A 229 -8.36 3.88 -22.50
N ASN A 230 -8.61 3.68 -21.22
CA ASN A 230 -9.44 2.55 -20.77
C ASN A 230 -10.89 2.67 -21.23
N ALA A 231 -11.47 3.86 -21.20
CA ALA A 231 -12.82 4.12 -21.73
C ALA A 231 -12.91 3.83 -23.23
N ARG A 232 -11.91 4.26 -24.04
CA ARG A 232 -11.83 3.93 -25.46
C ARG A 232 -11.78 2.41 -25.71
N LEU A 233 -10.92 1.71 -24.99
CA LEU A 233 -10.80 0.25 -25.10
C LEU A 233 -12.06 -0.47 -24.65
N GLN A 234 -12.73 0.05 -23.62
CA GLN A 234 -14.01 -0.49 -23.15
C GLN A 234 -15.11 -0.33 -24.19
N SER A 235 -15.23 0.84 -24.80
CA SER A 235 -16.21 1.09 -25.88
C SER A 235 -16.03 0.13 -27.07
N VAL A 236 -14.77 -0.09 -27.52
CA VAL A 236 -14.48 -1.06 -28.59
C VAL A 236 -14.90 -2.49 -28.16
N LYS A 237 -14.56 -2.86 -26.95
CA LYS A 237 -14.90 -4.16 -26.38
C LYS A 237 -16.41 -4.39 -26.28
N ASP A 238 -17.17 -3.38 -25.85
CA ASP A 238 -18.62 -3.45 -25.72
C ASP A 238 -19.28 -3.60 -27.10
N LYS A 239 -18.80 -2.88 -28.12
CA LYS A 239 -19.27 -3.04 -29.51
C LYS A 239 -18.98 -4.44 -30.08
N GLN A 240 -17.91 -5.09 -29.64
CA GLN A 240 -17.51 -6.43 -30.06
C GLN A 240 -18.13 -7.53 -29.19
N HIS A 241 -18.98 -7.21 -28.23
CA HIS A 241 -19.58 -8.16 -27.27
C HIS A 241 -18.56 -9.07 -26.58
N PHE A 242 -17.34 -8.59 -26.31
CA PHE A 242 -16.18 -9.38 -25.86
C PHE A 242 -16.25 -9.80 -24.38
N GLY A 243 -17.38 -9.75 -23.75
CA GLY A 243 -17.57 -10.17 -22.36
C GLY A 243 -16.93 -9.24 -21.31
N ARG A 244 -17.00 -9.60 -20.03
CA ARG A 244 -16.63 -8.71 -18.91
C ARG A 244 -15.13 -8.67 -18.58
N LYS A 245 -14.34 -9.68 -18.97
CA LYS A 245 -12.90 -9.76 -18.58
C LYS A 245 -12.07 -8.68 -19.28
N PRO A 246 -11.12 -8.03 -18.59
CA PRO A 246 -10.22 -7.03 -19.21
C PRO A 246 -9.40 -7.64 -20.33
N THR A 247 -9.23 -6.89 -21.42
CA THR A 247 -8.35 -7.28 -22.52
C THR A 247 -6.88 -7.18 -22.11
N ASN A 248 -5.98 -7.76 -22.91
CA ASN A 248 -4.54 -7.69 -22.66
C ASN A 248 -4.04 -6.25 -22.69
N ARG A 249 -4.57 -5.43 -23.60
CA ARG A 249 -4.22 -4.01 -23.70
C ARG A 249 -4.68 -3.24 -22.47
N GLN A 250 -5.91 -3.48 -21.99
CA GLN A 250 -6.40 -2.87 -20.75
C GLN A 250 -5.52 -3.25 -19.54
N ARG A 251 -5.10 -4.52 -19.41
CA ARG A 251 -4.18 -4.96 -18.35
C ARG A 251 -2.81 -4.29 -18.47
N ALA A 252 -2.29 -4.12 -19.68
CA ALA A 252 -0.99 -3.47 -19.92
C ALA A 252 -1.00 -1.99 -19.52
N ILE A 253 -2.02 -1.21 -19.94
CA ILE A 253 -2.13 0.20 -19.56
C ILE A 253 -2.40 0.39 -18.06
N CYS A 254 -3.20 -0.50 -17.45
CA CYS A 254 -3.42 -0.50 -16.01
C CYS A 254 -2.11 -0.71 -15.23
N ARG A 255 -1.31 -1.70 -15.63
CA ARG A 255 0.01 -1.95 -15.03
C ARG A 255 0.95 -0.77 -15.20
N ALA A 256 1.05 -0.21 -16.40
CA ALA A 256 1.90 0.95 -16.68
C ALA A 256 1.50 2.15 -15.81
N ARG A 257 0.20 2.42 -15.70
CA ARG A 257 -0.35 3.46 -14.80
C ARG A 257 0.04 3.20 -13.34
N ASN A 258 -0.19 1.98 -12.84
CA ASN A 258 0.08 1.64 -11.46
C ASN A 258 1.58 1.75 -11.12
N ASN A 259 2.47 1.36 -12.04
CA ASN A 259 3.90 1.52 -11.86
C ASN A 259 4.31 3.01 -11.78
N LYS A 260 3.79 3.86 -12.68
CA LYS A 260 4.05 5.31 -12.65
C LYS A 260 3.55 5.98 -11.38
N VAL A 261 2.35 5.61 -10.91
CA VAL A 261 1.78 6.14 -9.66
C VAL A 261 2.61 5.68 -8.46
N ASN A 262 2.98 4.40 -8.40
CA ASN A 262 3.80 3.87 -7.30
C ASN A 262 5.20 4.50 -7.26
N ASP A 263 5.84 4.71 -8.41
CA ASP A 263 7.13 5.41 -8.50
C ASP A 263 7.01 6.85 -7.97
N TYR A 264 5.97 7.58 -8.38
CA TYR A 264 5.72 8.92 -7.89
C TYR A 264 5.52 8.97 -6.37
N MET A 265 4.75 8.01 -5.80
CA MET A 265 4.54 7.92 -4.35
C MET A 265 5.83 7.59 -3.59
N ASN A 266 6.69 6.72 -4.15
CA ASN A 266 8.00 6.42 -3.55
C ASN A 266 8.88 7.66 -3.52
N LYS A 267 8.97 8.38 -4.63
CA LYS A 267 9.78 9.60 -4.73
C LYS A 267 9.25 10.70 -3.80
N ALA A 268 7.92 10.85 -3.71
CA ALA A 268 7.30 11.81 -2.80
C ALA A 268 7.61 11.49 -1.34
N ALA A 269 7.41 10.25 -0.92
CA ALA A 269 7.70 9.82 0.45
C ALA A 269 9.20 10.01 0.79
N ARG A 270 10.10 9.59 -0.11
CA ARG A 270 11.55 9.78 0.08
C ARG A 270 11.91 11.26 0.24
N LYS A 271 11.36 12.14 -0.63
CA LYS A 271 11.63 13.59 -0.56
C LYS A 271 11.21 14.22 0.76
N ILE A 272 10.10 13.76 1.34
CA ILE A 272 9.63 14.22 2.65
C ILE A 272 10.59 13.79 3.76
N ILE A 273 11.00 12.51 3.77
CA ILE A 273 11.93 11.99 4.77
C ILE A 273 13.30 12.65 4.65
N ASP A 274 13.82 12.82 3.42
CA ASP A 274 15.10 13.53 3.19
C ASP A 274 15.03 14.99 3.68
N TYR A 275 13.88 15.65 3.54
CA TYR A 275 13.63 16.97 4.09
C TYR A 275 13.67 16.96 5.63
N CYS A 276 13.01 15.98 6.26
CA CYS A 276 13.06 15.85 7.73
C CYS A 276 14.49 15.65 8.22
N ILE A 277 15.26 14.74 7.61
CA ILE A 277 16.65 14.47 7.98
C ILE A 277 17.53 15.72 7.81
N LYS A 278 17.38 16.42 6.67
CA LYS A 278 18.18 17.62 6.37
C LYS A 278 17.91 18.80 7.32
N ASN A 279 16.69 18.90 7.86
CA ASN A 279 16.29 20.02 8.73
C ASN A 279 16.14 19.61 10.20
N ASP A 280 16.74 18.49 10.61
CA ASP A 280 16.71 17.98 11.99
C ASP A 280 15.29 17.89 12.58
N ILE A 281 14.35 17.31 11.76
CA ILE A 281 12.95 17.15 12.14
C ILE A 281 12.74 15.71 12.63
N GLY A 282 12.48 15.56 13.92
CA GLY A 282 12.27 14.26 14.56
C GLY A 282 10.81 13.82 14.64
N THR A 283 9.83 14.70 14.27
CA THR A 283 8.40 14.37 14.33
C THR A 283 7.71 14.71 13.01
N LEU A 284 7.02 13.71 12.42
CA LEU A 284 6.19 13.86 11.21
C LEU A 284 4.72 13.66 11.55
N VAL A 285 3.90 14.71 11.39
CA VAL A 285 2.46 14.69 11.62
C VAL A 285 1.74 14.59 10.28
N VAL A 286 0.89 13.59 10.09
CA VAL A 286 0.19 13.38 8.81
C VAL A 286 -1.31 13.43 9.02
N GLY A 287 -1.98 14.32 8.28
CA GLY A 287 -3.42 14.43 8.25
C GLY A 287 -4.09 13.11 7.85
N TYR A 288 -5.14 12.75 8.58
CA TYR A 288 -5.88 11.54 8.37
C TYR A 288 -7.38 11.73 8.59
N ASN A 289 -8.15 11.20 7.66
CA ASN A 289 -9.58 11.04 7.84
C ASN A 289 -9.97 9.63 7.40
N GLU A 290 -10.66 8.89 8.25
CA GLU A 290 -11.05 7.50 8.00
C GLU A 290 -12.00 7.37 6.80
N THR A 291 -12.85 8.37 6.60
CA THR A 291 -13.83 8.42 5.50
C THR A 291 -13.32 9.18 4.27
N PHE A 292 -12.06 9.63 4.27
CA PHE A 292 -11.48 10.58 3.30
C PHE A 292 -11.77 10.27 1.82
N GLN A 293 -11.86 9.00 1.43
CA GLN A 293 -12.20 8.58 0.07
C GLN A 293 -13.56 7.87 -0.05
N LYS A 294 -14.29 7.73 1.06
CA LYS A 294 -15.62 7.16 1.09
C LYS A 294 -16.64 8.30 1.07
N SER A 295 -17.65 8.22 0.21
CA SER A 295 -18.76 9.21 0.16
C SER A 295 -18.33 10.66 -0.08
N SER A 296 -17.31 10.91 -0.89
CA SER A 296 -16.90 12.26 -1.25
C SER A 296 -17.89 12.90 -2.25
N HIS A 297 -18.50 14.03 -1.88
CA HIS A 297 -19.49 14.77 -2.70
C HIS A 297 -18.85 15.97 -3.43
N MET A 298 -17.68 15.79 -4.05
CA MET A 298 -16.94 16.86 -4.75
C MET A 298 -17.28 17.01 -6.24
N GLY A 299 -18.37 16.41 -6.71
CA GLY A 299 -18.73 16.32 -8.11
C GLY A 299 -17.99 15.18 -8.86
N LYS A 300 -18.59 14.68 -9.96
CA LYS A 300 -18.16 13.46 -10.68
C LYS A 300 -16.67 13.47 -11.08
N GLN A 301 -16.17 14.57 -11.64
CA GLN A 301 -14.81 14.69 -12.14
C GLN A 301 -13.76 14.78 -11.02
N ASN A 302 -14.07 15.53 -9.95
CA ASN A 302 -13.19 15.64 -8.79
C ASN A 302 -13.15 14.32 -8.00
N ASN A 303 -14.28 13.66 -7.80
CA ASN A 303 -14.37 12.36 -7.15
C ASN A 303 -13.53 11.32 -7.89
N GLN A 304 -13.62 11.24 -9.24
CA GLN A 304 -12.80 10.33 -10.04
C GLN A 304 -11.30 10.60 -9.86
N SER A 305 -10.90 11.86 -9.82
CA SER A 305 -9.50 12.24 -9.61
C SER A 305 -9.02 11.90 -8.21
N PHE A 306 -9.86 12.12 -7.19
CA PHE A 306 -9.57 11.91 -5.79
C PHE A 306 -9.43 10.43 -5.41
N VAL A 307 -10.41 9.61 -5.81
CA VAL A 307 -10.43 8.17 -5.53
C VAL A 307 -9.24 7.43 -6.16
N ASN A 308 -8.70 7.94 -7.28
CA ASN A 308 -7.60 7.33 -7.99
C ASN A 308 -6.20 7.62 -7.41
N ILE A 309 -6.08 8.48 -6.38
CA ILE A 309 -4.82 8.74 -5.68
C ILE A 309 -4.71 7.82 -4.46
N PRO A 310 -3.71 6.96 -4.36
CA PRO A 310 -3.59 6.00 -3.26
C PRO A 310 -2.96 6.64 -2.00
N TYR A 311 -3.68 7.53 -1.31
CA TYR A 311 -3.20 8.21 -0.10
C TYR A 311 -2.84 7.23 1.02
N GLY A 312 -3.59 6.13 1.17
CA GLY A 312 -3.25 5.06 2.12
C GLY A 312 -1.87 4.47 1.87
N GLN A 313 -1.50 4.31 0.58
CA GLN A 313 -0.17 3.83 0.21
C GLN A 313 0.93 4.85 0.55
N LEU A 314 0.67 6.15 0.36
CA LEU A 314 1.63 7.21 0.72
C LEU A 314 1.84 7.24 2.24
N ARG A 315 0.76 7.21 3.03
CA ARG A 315 0.84 7.16 4.50
C ARG A 315 1.62 5.95 4.99
N PHE A 316 1.32 4.76 4.48
CA PHE A 316 2.06 3.54 4.82
C PHE A 316 3.56 3.66 4.48
N LYS A 317 3.90 4.28 3.32
CA LYS A 317 5.30 4.52 2.95
C LYS A 317 6.00 5.49 3.89
N LEU A 318 5.34 6.55 4.31
CA LEU A 318 5.87 7.51 5.28
C LEU A 318 6.09 6.85 6.64
N GLU A 319 5.12 6.07 7.11
CA GLU A 319 5.17 5.37 8.40
C GLU A 319 6.41 4.45 8.50
N TYR A 320 6.60 3.51 7.56
CA TYR A 320 7.76 2.63 7.62
C TYR A 320 9.09 3.35 7.37
N LEU A 321 9.10 4.42 6.56
CA LEU A 321 10.31 5.22 6.35
C LEU A 321 10.67 6.05 7.57
N CYS A 322 9.68 6.54 8.33
CA CYS A 322 9.89 7.18 9.63
C CYS A 322 10.52 6.19 10.62
N GLU A 323 9.93 4.99 10.76
CA GLU A 323 10.46 3.93 11.61
C GLU A 323 11.91 3.59 11.25
N LEU A 324 12.21 3.45 9.95
CA LEU A 324 13.55 3.15 9.43
C LEU A 324 14.58 4.22 9.79
N ASN A 325 14.19 5.49 9.92
CA ASN A 325 15.08 6.63 10.14
C ASN A 325 14.99 7.22 11.56
N GLY A 326 14.26 6.60 12.48
CA GLY A 326 14.10 7.08 13.86
C GLY A 326 13.27 8.38 13.97
N ILE A 327 12.34 8.61 13.03
CA ILE A 327 11.39 9.73 13.03
C ILE A 327 10.08 9.28 13.68
N THR A 328 9.55 10.03 14.61
CA THR A 328 8.25 9.79 15.22
C THR A 328 7.14 10.08 14.20
N TYR A 329 6.32 9.07 13.86
CA TYR A 329 5.18 9.23 12.96
C TYR A 329 3.89 9.41 13.75
N VAL A 330 3.20 10.53 13.53
CA VAL A 330 1.94 10.87 14.20
C VAL A 330 0.83 10.98 13.16
N LYS A 331 -0.25 10.24 13.37
CA LYS A 331 -1.43 10.24 12.53
C LYS A 331 -2.50 11.12 13.19
N GLN A 332 -2.78 12.27 12.59
CA GLN A 332 -3.70 13.26 13.16
C GLN A 332 -5.01 13.31 12.40
N GLU A 333 -6.12 13.20 13.11
CA GLU A 333 -7.45 13.44 12.57
C GLU A 333 -7.58 14.90 12.09
N GLU A 334 -8.08 15.10 10.84
CA GLU A 334 -8.01 16.39 10.13
C GLU A 334 -9.36 17.10 9.93
N SER A 335 -10.45 16.68 10.61
CA SER A 335 -11.73 17.36 10.46
C SER A 335 -11.61 18.84 10.79
N TYR A 336 -12.25 19.67 9.96
CA TYR A 336 -12.30 21.12 10.05
C TYR A 336 -10.97 21.89 9.94
N THR A 337 -9.83 21.23 9.77
CA THR A 337 -8.51 21.89 9.68
C THR A 337 -8.40 22.83 8.47
N SER A 338 -9.10 22.55 7.38
CA SER A 338 -9.15 23.42 6.18
C SER A 338 -10.11 24.62 6.32
N LYS A 339 -11.01 24.60 7.31
CA LYS A 339 -11.99 25.66 7.56
C LYS A 339 -11.56 26.61 8.67
N ALA A 340 -10.94 26.09 9.72
CA ALA A 340 -10.47 26.86 10.88
C ALA A 340 -9.31 27.79 10.51
N SER A 341 -9.24 28.95 11.13
CA SER A 341 -8.13 29.88 11.01
C SER A 341 -7.02 29.51 11.99
N PHE A 342 -5.80 29.30 11.46
CA PHE A 342 -4.64 29.03 12.31
C PHE A 342 -4.23 30.25 13.13
N TRP A 343 -4.12 31.41 12.49
CA TRP A 343 -3.65 32.64 13.14
C TRP A 343 -4.64 33.22 14.16
N ASP A 344 -5.95 33.04 13.91
CA ASP A 344 -7.00 33.46 14.84
C ASP A 344 -7.23 32.41 15.96
N LYS A 345 -6.46 31.31 15.97
CA LYS A 345 -6.51 30.22 16.96
C LYS A 345 -7.92 29.63 17.14
N ASP A 346 -8.70 29.52 16.05
CA ASP A 346 -10.04 28.92 16.08
C ASP A 346 -10.01 27.55 16.76
N ASN A 347 -11.04 27.22 17.53
CA ASN A 347 -11.22 25.87 18.05
C ASN A 347 -11.48 24.89 16.89
N ILE A 348 -10.77 23.75 16.88
CA ILE A 348 -10.89 22.74 15.81
C ILE A 348 -11.56 21.49 16.39
N PRO A 349 -12.89 21.34 16.20
CA PRO A 349 -13.60 20.19 16.72
C PRO A 349 -13.28 18.91 15.95
N VAL A 350 -13.65 17.76 16.52
CA VAL A 350 -13.66 16.46 15.84
C VAL A 350 -15.04 16.25 15.22
N TYR A 351 -15.10 15.75 13.99
CA TYR A 351 -16.37 15.47 13.34
C TYR A 351 -17.05 14.25 14.02
N ASN A 352 -18.31 14.46 14.43
CA ASN A 352 -19.16 13.40 14.94
C ASN A 352 -20.24 13.07 13.88
N ASN A 353 -20.21 11.85 13.35
CA ASN A 353 -21.16 11.41 12.33
C ASN A 353 -22.57 11.19 12.89
N ASP A 354 -22.69 10.84 14.17
CA ASP A 354 -23.98 10.57 14.84
C ASP A 354 -24.70 11.86 15.25
N ASN A 355 -23.94 12.95 15.42
CA ASN A 355 -24.46 14.28 15.76
C ASN A 355 -23.68 15.36 15.02
N PRO A 356 -23.93 15.55 13.70
CA PRO A 356 -23.23 16.54 12.90
C PRO A 356 -23.61 17.97 13.31
N GLN A 357 -22.62 18.74 13.73
CA GLN A 357 -22.78 20.14 14.10
C GLN A 357 -22.16 21.07 13.05
N SER A 358 -22.75 22.26 12.90
CA SER A 358 -22.16 23.32 12.09
C SER A 358 -21.35 24.26 12.99
N TYR A 359 -20.14 24.62 12.53
CA TYR A 359 -19.24 25.50 13.26
C TYR A 359 -18.93 26.73 12.42
N VAL A 360 -18.85 27.89 13.09
CA VAL A 360 -18.42 29.14 12.51
C VAL A 360 -16.96 29.35 12.84
N PHE A 361 -16.18 29.78 11.85
CA PHE A 361 -14.74 30.04 11.98
C PHE A 361 -14.45 31.51 11.67
N SER A 362 -13.39 32.05 12.29
CA SER A 362 -13.02 33.47 12.19
C SER A 362 -12.55 33.86 10.79
N GLY A 363 -11.90 32.96 10.08
CA GLY A 363 -11.40 33.20 8.73
C GLY A 363 -12.23 32.49 7.64
N LYS A 364 -11.93 32.77 6.39
CA LYS A 364 -12.61 32.18 5.24
C LYS A 364 -11.68 31.96 4.04
N ARG A 365 -12.01 30.97 3.22
CA ARG A 365 -11.35 30.79 1.91
C ARG A 365 -11.95 31.79 0.93
N ILE A 366 -11.17 32.81 0.50
CA ILE A 366 -11.62 33.86 -0.40
C ILE A 366 -11.63 33.43 -1.87
N HIS A 367 -10.66 32.61 -2.26
CA HIS A 367 -10.67 31.91 -3.54
C HIS A 367 -9.77 30.68 -3.47
N ARG A 368 -9.68 29.92 -4.57
CA ARG A 368 -8.89 28.68 -4.61
C ARG A 368 -7.43 28.96 -4.29
N GLY A 369 -6.92 28.28 -3.23
CA GLY A 369 -5.53 28.37 -2.79
C GLY A 369 -5.24 29.53 -1.83
N MET A 370 -6.21 30.40 -1.50
CA MET A 370 -6.00 31.51 -0.57
C MET A 370 -7.03 31.51 0.56
N TYR A 371 -6.54 31.64 1.76
CA TYR A 371 -7.32 31.74 3.00
C TYR A 371 -7.05 33.10 3.65
N GLN A 372 -8.11 33.78 4.08
CA GLN A 372 -8.06 35.08 4.78
C GLN A 372 -8.48 34.90 6.23
N CYS A 373 -7.65 35.34 7.15
CA CYS A 373 -7.88 35.40 8.59
C CYS A 373 -8.81 36.58 8.94
N ALA A 374 -9.32 36.61 10.17
CA ALA A 374 -10.21 37.71 10.64
C ALA A 374 -9.56 39.10 10.54
N ASN A 375 -8.25 39.19 10.81
CA ASN A 375 -7.48 40.44 10.72
C ASN A 375 -7.11 40.86 9.28
N GLY A 376 -7.67 40.19 8.25
CA GLY A 376 -7.40 40.45 6.84
C GLY A 376 -6.11 39.80 6.29
N LYS A 377 -5.26 39.21 7.12
CA LYS A 377 -4.04 38.54 6.69
C LYS A 377 -4.36 37.33 5.80
N CYS A 378 -3.67 37.24 4.69
CA CYS A 378 -3.85 36.13 3.74
C CYS A 378 -2.68 35.14 3.78
N LEU A 379 -3.00 33.83 3.64
CA LEU A 379 -2.02 32.78 3.48
C LEU A 379 -2.52 31.70 2.51
N ASN A 380 -1.61 30.82 2.09
CA ASN A 380 -2.02 29.68 1.27
C ASN A 380 -2.99 28.78 2.05
N ALA A 381 -4.14 28.43 1.46
CA ALA A 381 -5.22 27.70 2.12
C ALA A 381 -4.81 26.27 2.54
N ASP A 382 -3.95 25.61 1.76
CA ASP A 382 -3.48 24.26 2.09
C ASP A 382 -2.37 24.32 3.18
N VAL A 383 -1.61 25.44 3.23
CA VAL A 383 -0.67 25.74 4.33
C VAL A 383 -1.45 25.97 5.63
N ASN A 384 -2.59 26.72 5.60
CA ASN A 384 -3.47 26.87 6.75
C ASN A 384 -3.96 25.50 7.26
N GLY A 385 -4.36 24.59 6.36
CA GLY A 385 -4.76 23.23 6.71
C GLY A 385 -3.65 22.46 7.40
N ALA A 386 -2.43 22.46 6.85
CA ALA A 386 -1.28 21.79 7.43
C ALA A 386 -0.87 22.34 8.81
N LEU A 387 -0.92 23.66 9.00
CA LEU A 387 -0.69 24.31 10.30
C LEU A 387 -1.74 23.90 11.34
N ASN A 388 -3.01 23.81 10.95
CA ASN A 388 -4.08 23.36 11.83
C ASN A 388 -3.96 21.87 12.17
N ILE A 389 -3.48 21.01 11.25
CA ILE A 389 -3.14 19.62 11.54
C ILE A 389 -2.04 19.57 12.62
N MET A 390 -0.98 20.37 12.48
CA MET A 390 0.08 20.46 13.48
C MET A 390 -0.45 20.94 14.84
N ARG A 391 -1.26 22.01 14.86
CA ARG A 391 -1.85 22.54 16.08
C ARG A 391 -2.75 21.53 16.77
N LYS A 392 -3.61 20.86 16.01
CA LYS A 392 -4.54 19.82 16.51
C LYS A 392 -3.81 18.60 17.10
N SER A 393 -2.63 18.27 16.57
CA SER A 393 -1.83 17.14 17.07
C SER A 393 -1.18 17.40 18.43
N ASN A 394 -0.99 18.65 18.80
CA ASN A 394 -0.38 19.07 20.07
C ASN A 394 0.97 18.41 20.39
N VAL A 395 1.73 18.00 19.37
CA VAL A 395 3.01 17.29 19.53
C VAL A 395 4.20 18.22 19.80
N VAL A 396 4.08 19.49 19.40
CA VAL A 396 5.14 20.51 19.58
C VAL A 396 4.55 21.86 19.93
N SER A 397 5.34 22.68 20.64
CA SER A 397 4.99 24.07 20.88
C SER A 397 5.03 24.89 19.58
N LEU A 398 4.05 25.75 19.39
CA LEU A 398 3.93 26.67 18.28
C LEU A 398 4.21 28.13 18.67
N ASN A 399 4.66 28.38 19.91
CA ASN A 399 4.90 29.74 20.44
C ASN A 399 5.87 30.54 19.57
N THR A 400 6.97 29.93 19.14
CA THR A 400 7.96 30.56 18.26
C THR A 400 7.34 30.97 16.92
N LEU A 401 6.47 30.11 16.34
CA LEU A 401 5.77 30.40 15.10
C LEU A 401 4.76 31.53 15.26
N TYR A 402 4.00 31.52 16.36
CA TYR A 402 3.09 32.63 16.68
C TYR A 402 3.81 33.96 16.92
N ALA A 403 4.98 33.94 17.60
CA ALA A 403 5.81 35.11 17.80
C ALA A 403 6.39 35.66 16.47
N ARG A 404 6.78 34.76 15.54
CA ARG A 404 7.18 35.14 14.19
C ARG A 404 6.04 35.79 13.41
N GLY A 405 4.81 35.37 13.63
CA GLY A 405 3.61 35.92 13.01
C GLY A 405 3.41 35.59 11.54
N GLU A 406 4.29 34.81 10.90
CA GLU A 406 4.23 34.48 9.46
C GLU A 406 4.79 33.09 9.14
N VAL A 407 4.48 32.58 7.97
CA VAL A 407 5.06 31.38 7.36
C VAL A 407 5.63 31.72 6.00
N ASP A 408 6.66 30.99 5.61
CA ASP A 408 7.28 31.18 4.30
C ASP A 408 6.31 30.81 3.18
N THR A 409 6.39 31.49 2.04
CA THR A 409 5.67 31.10 0.84
C THR A 409 6.13 29.68 0.43
N PRO A 410 5.19 28.72 0.22
CA PRO A 410 5.57 27.34 -0.01
C PRO A 410 6.32 27.16 -1.33
N VAL A 411 7.50 26.54 -1.25
CA VAL A 411 8.29 26.15 -2.42
C VAL A 411 7.62 24.97 -3.10
N ARG A 412 7.32 25.09 -4.40
CA ARG A 412 6.71 23.99 -5.17
C ARG A 412 7.75 23.02 -5.69
N ILE A 413 7.64 21.76 -5.29
CA ILE A 413 8.49 20.66 -5.70
C ILE A 413 7.77 19.82 -6.75
N ARG A 414 8.35 19.72 -7.94
CA ARG A 414 7.90 18.82 -9.02
C ARG A 414 8.76 17.56 -9.01
N ILE A 415 8.14 16.41 -8.91
CA ILE A 415 8.80 15.12 -8.96
C ILE A 415 8.87 14.67 -10.43
N ALA A 416 10.09 14.40 -10.89
CA ALA A 416 10.36 13.95 -12.26
C ALA A 416 9.94 12.49 -12.52
#